data_7687cd57f0cf2b2ea1d955c9d28e401a
#
_entry.id   7687cd57f0cf2b2ea1d955c9d28e401a
#
_cell.length_a   1.000
_cell.length_b   1.000
_cell.length_c   1.000
_cell.angle_alpha   90.00
_cell.angle_beta   90.00
_cell.angle_gamma   90.00
#
_symmetry.space_group_name_H-M   'P 1'
#
loop_
_entity.id
_entity.type
_entity.pdbx_description
1 polymer ?
#
loop_
_entity_poly.entity_id
_entity_poly.type
_entity_poly.pdbx_seq_one_letter_code
_entity_poly.pdbx_strand_id
1 'polypeptide(L)'
;MIKSGHPWLDRISDHPALERMQSLNPDSQGRPREIGRLCAGQTLLCKAMGLKVPEWDAQRFDPQRLFVDDVGERPSQVIQAARLGIPKGRDEHLPYRFVDAAFAAFCTRNPLRRGQVAGRDYHLLGHQDPHLQ
;
A
#
# COMPACT_ATOMS: atom_id res chain seq x y z
N MET A 1 -3.74 -5.35 8.40
CA MET A 1 -4.42 -4.15 7.84
C MET A 1 -3.63 -3.66 6.63
N ILE A 2 -4.28 -3.53 5.47
CA ILE A 2 -3.69 -2.94 4.25
C ILE A 2 -3.66 -1.42 4.41
N LYS A 3 -2.50 -0.81 4.21
CA LYS A 3 -2.29 0.64 4.39
C LYS A 3 -2.03 1.36 3.07
N SER A 4 -1.50 0.68 2.09
CA SER A 4 -1.21 1.22 0.76
C SER A 4 -1.34 0.12 -0.27
N GLY A 5 -1.54 0.51 -1.51
CA GLY A 5 -1.48 -0.34 -2.67
C GLY A 5 -0.80 0.39 -3.82
N HIS A 6 -0.65 -0.29 -4.93
CA HIS A 6 -0.22 0.30 -6.20
C HIS A 6 -1.16 -0.21 -7.29
N PRO A 7 -1.68 0.63 -8.18
CA PRO A 7 -2.48 0.16 -9.32
C PRO A 7 -1.66 -0.78 -10.18
N TRP A 8 -2.18 -1.96 -10.44
CA TRP A 8 -1.59 -2.85 -11.42
C TRP A 8 -2.25 -2.60 -12.78
N LEU A 9 -1.47 -2.07 -13.70
CA LEU A 9 -1.90 -1.68 -15.03
C LEU A 9 -0.97 -2.38 -16.03
N ASP A 10 -1.40 -3.51 -16.55
CA ASP A 10 -0.57 -4.31 -17.42
C ASP A 10 -0.82 -4.04 -18.91
N ARG A 11 -1.93 -3.38 -19.29
CA ARG A 11 -2.32 -3.18 -20.68
C ARG A 11 -3.21 -1.96 -20.93
N ILE A 12 -3.42 -1.67 -22.20
CA ILE A 12 -4.30 -0.59 -22.70
C ILE A 12 -5.76 -0.74 -22.18
N SER A 13 -6.23 -1.97 -21.96
CA SER A 13 -7.56 -2.24 -21.40
C SER A 13 -7.79 -1.67 -20.00
N ASP A 14 -6.73 -1.33 -19.27
CA ASP A 14 -6.82 -0.83 -17.91
C ASP A 14 -7.00 0.69 -17.81
N HIS A 15 -6.92 1.40 -18.94
CA HIS A 15 -7.09 2.85 -18.96
C HIS A 15 -8.41 3.34 -18.35
N PRO A 16 -9.59 2.73 -18.60
CA PRO A 16 -10.83 3.16 -17.98
C PRO A 16 -10.81 3.02 -16.45
N ALA A 17 -10.16 1.97 -15.92
CA ALA A 17 -10.00 1.79 -14.48
C ALA A 17 -9.10 2.88 -13.88
N LEU A 18 -7.98 3.17 -14.52
CA LEU A 18 -7.09 4.25 -14.12
C LEU A 18 -7.77 5.61 -14.13
N GLU A 19 -8.46 5.96 -15.20
CA GLU A 19 -9.21 7.21 -15.33
C GLU A 19 -10.26 7.35 -14.21
N ARG A 20 -10.97 6.26 -13.91
CA ARG A 20 -11.93 6.24 -12.79
C ARG A 20 -11.24 6.46 -11.45
N MET A 21 -10.13 5.78 -11.18
CA MET A 21 -9.36 5.96 -9.94
C MET A 21 -8.87 7.40 -9.80
N GLN A 22 -8.38 8.01 -10.88
CA GLN A 22 -7.92 9.40 -10.90
C GLN A 22 -9.05 10.40 -10.71
N SER A 23 -10.22 10.14 -11.29
CA SER A 23 -11.41 10.98 -11.09
C SER A 23 -11.95 10.94 -9.67
N LEU A 24 -11.88 9.77 -9.01
CA LEU A 24 -12.28 9.60 -7.61
C LEU A 24 -11.28 10.18 -6.61
N ASN A 25 -10.03 10.28 -6.99
CA ASN A 25 -8.93 10.73 -6.13
C ASN A 25 -7.99 11.71 -6.83
N PRO A 26 -8.49 12.88 -7.27
CA PRO A 26 -7.64 13.90 -7.90
C PRO A 26 -6.60 14.45 -6.93
N ASP A 27 -5.62 15.16 -7.45
CA ASP A 27 -4.66 15.91 -6.63
C ASP A 27 -5.33 17.14 -5.96
N SER A 28 -4.55 17.90 -5.19
CA SER A 28 -5.06 19.10 -4.50
C SER A 28 -5.49 20.23 -5.42
N GLN A 29 -5.16 20.16 -6.70
CA GLN A 29 -5.53 21.14 -7.73
C GLN A 29 -6.63 20.61 -8.67
N GLY A 30 -7.22 19.46 -8.35
CA GLY A 30 -8.27 18.82 -9.15
C GLY A 30 -7.75 18.09 -10.41
N ARG A 31 -6.46 17.92 -10.58
CA ARG A 31 -5.85 17.23 -11.74
C ARG A 31 -5.74 15.73 -11.49
N PRO A 32 -5.64 14.90 -12.56
CA PRO A 32 -5.35 13.49 -12.43
C PRO A 32 -4.09 13.25 -11.58
N ARG A 33 -4.23 12.48 -10.50
CA ARG A 33 -3.11 12.16 -9.62
C ARG A 33 -2.17 11.16 -10.32
N GLU A 34 -0.86 11.31 -10.09
CA GLU A 34 0.13 10.34 -10.56
C GLU A 34 -0.17 8.93 -10.06
N ILE A 35 0.04 7.93 -10.93
CA ILE A 35 -0.24 6.51 -10.65
C ILE A 35 0.40 6.06 -9.34
N GLY A 36 1.68 6.33 -9.14
CA GLY A 36 2.41 5.98 -7.92
C GLY A 36 1.87 6.63 -6.64
N ARG A 37 1.04 7.67 -6.75
CA ARG A 37 0.43 8.37 -5.62
C ARG A 37 -1.03 8.04 -5.40
N LEU A 38 -1.69 7.38 -6.33
CA LEU A 38 -3.12 7.09 -6.25
C LEU A 38 -3.52 6.34 -4.99
N CYS A 39 -2.72 5.37 -4.58
CA CYS A 39 -3.00 4.48 -3.44
C CYS A 39 -1.92 4.57 -2.36
N ALA A 40 -1.16 5.67 -2.30
CA ALA A 40 -0.02 5.88 -1.41
C ALA A 40 -0.44 6.21 0.03
N GLY A 41 -1.26 5.39 0.63
CA GLY A 41 -1.77 5.54 1.98
C GLY A 41 -3.24 5.15 2.08
N GLN A 42 -3.70 4.83 3.26
CA GLN A 42 -5.04 4.29 3.48
C GLN A 42 -6.15 5.19 2.92
N THR A 43 -6.08 6.49 3.19
CA THR A 43 -7.08 7.44 2.69
C THR A 43 -7.10 7.53 1.18
N LEU A 44 -5.92 7.59 0.54
CA LEU A 44 -5.81 7.65 -0.92
C LEU A 44 -6.26 6.35 -1.58
N LEU A 45 -5.90 5.21 -0.99
CA LEU A 45 -6.36 3.89 -1.43
C LEU A 45 -7.89 3.81 -1.42
N CYS A 46 -8.53 4.16 -0.31
CA CYS A 46 -9.98 4.12 -0.20
C CYS A 46 -10.64 5.08 -1.21
N LYS A 47 -10.12 6.30 -1.37
CA LYS A 47 -10.64 7.26 -2.37
C LYS A 47 -10.53 6.72 -3.79
N ALA A 48 -9.36 6.21 -4.18
CA ALA A 48 -9.13 5.68 -5.52
C ALA A 48 -10.05 4.50 -5.84
N MET A 49 -10.42 3.70 -4.84
CA MET A 49 -11.34 2.58 -4.99
C MET A 49 -12.81 2.95 -4.76
N GLY A 50 -13.13 4.21 -4.48
CA GLY A 50 -14.49 4.67 -4.19
C GLY A 50 -15.08 4.10 -2.89
N LEU A 51 -14.23 3.67 -1.96
CA LEU A 51 -14.67 3.08 -0.68
C LEU A 51 -15.03 4.18 0.32
N LYS A 52 -16.24 4.14 0.82
CA LYS A 52 -16.75 5.08 1.83
C LYS A 52 -17.09 4.36 3.12
N VAL A 53 -16.76 4.96 4.26
CA VAL A 53 -16.98 4.38 5.59
C VAL A 53 -18.44 3.94 5.80
N PRO A 54 -19.48 4.76 5.50
CA PRO A 54 -20.86 4.35 5.73
C PRO A 54 -21.29 3.07 4.98
N GLU A 55 -20.62 2.77 3.86
CA GLU A 55 -20.96 1.63 3.01
C GLU A 55 -20.14 0.38 3.34
N TRP A 56 -18.94 0.56 3.90
CA TRP A 56 -17.95 -0.49 4.06
C TRP A 56 -17.49 -0.75 5.50
N ASP A 57 -17.89 0.08 6.46
CA ASP A 57 -17.55 -0.15 7.86
C ASP A 57 -18.14 -1.47 8.35
N ALA A 58 -17.30 -2.29 8.95
CA ALA A 58 -17.63 -3.63 9.42
C ALA A 58 -18.19 -4.61 8.36
N GLN A 59 -18.06 -4.28 7.06
CA GLN A 59 -18.49 -5.18 6.00
C GLN A 59 -17.42 -6.25 5.71
N ARG A 60 -17.88 -7.42 5.33
CA ARG A 60 -17.02 -8.50 4.80
C ARG A 60 -16.70 -8.23 3.33
N PHE A 61 -15.57 -8.74 2.87
CA PHE A 61 -15.28 -8.79 1.45
C PHE A 61 -16.33 -9.59 0.70
N ASP A 62 -16.68 -9.09 -0.47
CA ASP A 62 -17.67 -9.66 -1.36
C ASP A 62 -17.02 -9.89 -2.74
N PRO A 63 -16.93 -11.14 -3.23
CA PRO A 63 -16.30 -11.45 -4.51
C PRO A 63 -16.90 -10.70 -5.72
N GLN A 64 -18.13 -10.24 -5.63
CA GLN A 64 -18.79 -9.48 -6.68
C GLN A 64 -18.54 -7.97 -6.62
N ARG A 65 -18.00 -7.47 -5.49
CA ARG A 65 -17.80 -6.04 -5.26
C ARG A 65 -16.36 -5.68 -4.95
N LEU A 66 -15.79 -6.27 -3.93
CA LEU A 66 -14.44 -6.03 -3.47
C LEU A 66 -13.93 -7.24 -2.70
N PHE A 67 -12.81 -7.80 -3.13
CA PHE A 67 -12.15 -8.90 -2.46
C PHE A 67 -10.62 -8.78 -2.57
N VAL A 68 -9.91 -9.54 -1.78
CA VAL A 68 -8.46 -9.74 -1.88
C VAL A 68 -8.22 -11.15 -2.38
N ASP A 69 -7.42 -11.27 -3.42
CA ASP A 69 -7.06 -12.55 -4.02
C ASP A 69 -5.55 -12.77 -3.97
N ASP A 70 -5.13 -14.01 -3.86
CA ASP A 70 -3.74 -14.41 -4.00
C ASP A 70 -3.50 -14.91 -5.43
N VAL A 71 -2.93 -14.05 -6.25
CA VAL A 71 -2.61 -14.37 -7.65
C VAL A 71 -1.28 -15.14 -7.78
N GLY A 72 -0.69 -15.57 -6.67
CA GLY A 72 0.55 -16.36 -6.67
C GLY A 72 1.82 -15.54 -6.85
N GLU A 73 1.74 -14.23 -7.06
CA GLU A 73 2.92 -13.39 -7.16
C GLU A 73 3.54 -13.11 -5.79
N ARG A 74 4.84 -13.07 -5.75
CA ARG A 74 5.61 -12.77 -4.54
C ARG A 74 6.59 -11.63 -4.81
N PRO A 75 6.70 -10.65 -3.91
CA PRO A 75 7.74 -9.63 -4.04
C PRO A 75 9.13 -10.29 -3.94
N SER A 76 10.06 -9.83 -4.76
CA SER A 76 11.44 -10.32 -4.71
C SER A 76 12.13 -9.96 -3.39
N GLN A 77 11.73 -8.86 -2.77
CA GLN A 77 12.24 -8.37 -1.50
C GLN A 77 11.18 -7.59 -0.74
N VAL A 78 11.05 -7.85 0.55
CA VAL A 78 10.14 -7.15 1.46
C VAL A 78 10.94 -6.35 2.48
N ILE A 79 10.55 -5.13 2.71
CA ILE A 79 11.07 -4.30 3.79
C ILE A 79 10.20 -4.51 5.02
N GLN A 80 10.83 -4.93 6.10
CA GLN A 80 10.21 -5.03 7.41
C GLN A 80 10.67 -3.83 8.27
N ALA A 81 9.75 -3.09 8.85
CA ALA A 81 10.04 -1.89 9.64
C ALA A 81 9.04 -1.69 10.76
N ALA A 82 9.31 -0.76 11.65
CA ALA A 82 8.36 -0.35 12.68
C ALA A 82 7.10 0.27 12.07
N ARG A 83 5.95 0.06 12.74
CA ARG A 83 4.66 0.64 12.34
C ARG A 83 4.68 2.16 12.48
N LEU A 84 3.92 2.84 11.64
CA LEU A 84 3.74 4.29 11.70
C LEU A 84 2.54 4.67 12.57
N GLY A 85 2.66 5.80 13.28
CA GLY A 85 1.54 6.37 14.02
C GLY A 85 1.12 5.58 15.27
N ILE A 86 1.99 4.72 15.78
CA ILE A 86 1.77 4.01 17.04
C ILE A 86 2.25 4.91 18.19
N PRO A 87 1.41 5.20 19.18
CA PRO A 87 1.81 5.99 20.34
C PRO A 87 2.95 5.32 21.12
N LYS A 88 3.80 6.14 21.71
CA LYS A 88 4.88 5.67 22.60
C LYS A 88 4.31 4.80 23.73
N GLY A 89 4.96 3.66 24.00
CA GLY A 89 4.54 2.70 25.00
C GLY A 89 3.48 1.70 24.52
N ARG A 90 3.18 1.66 23.21
CA ARG A 90 2.21 0.74 22.59
C ARG A 90 2.82 -0.05 21.42
N ASP A 91 3.88 -0.77 21.67
CA ASP A 91 4.55 -1.61 20.65
C ASP A 91 5.05 -0.82 19.42
N GLU A 92 5.39 0.47 19.57
CA GLU A 92 5.86 1.34 18.50
C GLU A 92 7.16 0.85 17.86
N HIS A 93 7.93 0.06 18.59
CA HIS A 93 9.20 -0.50 18.13
C HIS A 93 9.04 -1.83 17.39
N LEU A 94 7.88 -2.49 17.47
CA LEU A 94 7.68 -3.78 16.83
C LEU A 94 7.66 -3.65 15.30
N PRO A 95 8.39 -4.52 14.58
CA PRO A 95 8.57 -4.43 13.13
C PRO A 95 7.39 -5.05 12.36
N TYR A 96 6.18 -4.60 12.64
CA TYR A 96 4.95 -5.13 12.04
C TYR A 96 4.46 -4.31 10.83
N ARG A 97 5.36 -3.63 10.16
CA ARG A 97 5.13 -2.98 8.88
C ARG A 97 5.92 -3.67 7.80
N PHE A 98 5.22 -4.18 6.79
CA PHE A 98 5.80 -4.86 5.63
C PHE A 98 5.52 -4.04 4.38
N VAL A 99 6.52 -3.85 3.54
CA VAL A 99 6.44 -3.07 2.31
C VAL A 99 7.20 -3.81 1.21
N ASP A 100 6.57 -3.99 0.06
CA ASP A 100 7.26 -4.45 -1.13
C ASP A 100 8.34 -3.42 -1.51
N ALA A 101 9.60 -3.87 -1.60
CA ALA A 101 10.73 -2.99 -1.86
C ALA A 101 10.62 -2.26 -3.19
N ALA A 102 10.02 -2.88 -4.21
CA ALA A 102 9.81 -2.27 -5.52
C ALA A 102 8.90 -1.04 -5.47
N PHE A 103 7.98 -0.98 -4.50
CA PHE A 103 7.01 0.11 -4.34
C PHE A 103 7.27 1.00 -3.12
N ALA A 104 8.41 0.86 -2.46
CA ALA A 104 8.73 1.61 -1.24
C ALA A 104 8.67 3.13 -1.40
N ALA A 105 9.04 3.65 -2.59
CA ALA A 105 9.01 5.08 -2.89
C ALA A 105 7.59 5.67 -2.92
N PHE A 106 6.58 4.83 -3.15
CA PHE A 106 5.18 5.24 -3.30
C PHE A 106 4.35 5.07 -2.02
N CYS A 107 4.88 4.41 -1.02
CA CYS A 107 4.15 4.24 0.23
C CYS A 107 4.27 5.46 1.16
N THR A 108 3.33 5.60 2.08
CA THR A 108 3.41 6.63 3.13
C THR A 108 4.71 6.46 3.91
N ARG A 109 5.51 7.51 3.95
CA ARG A 109 6.83 7.55 4.60
C ARG A 109 7.71 6.39 4.14
N ASN A 110 8.36 6.57 2.98
CA ASN A 110 9.30 5.60 2.41
C ASN A 110 10.28 5.06 3.47
N PRO A 111 10.31 3.76 3.75
CA PRO A 111 11.23 3.18 4.74
C PRO A 111 12.71 3.25 4.30
N LEU A 112 12.97 3.38 2.99
CA LEU A 112 14.31 3.51 2.42
C LEU A 112 14.75 4.98 2.23
N ARG A 113 14.03 5.94 2.80
CA ARG A 113 14.40 7.35 2.66
C ARG A 113 15.80 7.63 3.26
N ARG A 114 16.41 8.72 2.81
CA ARG A 114 17.72 9.15 3.31
C ARG A 114 17.76 9.18 4.85
N GLY A 115 18.83 8.64 5.42
CA GLY A 115 19.06 8.57 6.87
C GLY A 115 18.53 7.29 7.53
N GLN A 116 17.82 6.44 6.82
CA GLN A 116 17.45 5.11 7.32
C GLN A 116 18.59 4.11 7.09
N VAL A 117 18.83 3.24 8.07
CA VAL A 117 19.94 2.28 8.08
C VAL A 117 19.38 0.86 8.17
N ALA A 118 19.79 0.00 7.26
CA ALA A 118 19.48 -1.42 7.31
C ALA A 118 20.00 -2.07 8.59
N GLY A 119 19.24 -2.98 9.17
CA GLY A 119 19.55 -3.64 10.44
C GLY A 119 19.20 -2.82 11.69
N ARG A 120 19.00 -1.49 11.56
CA ARG A 120 18.58 -0.62 12.66
C ARG A 120 17.14 -0.11 12.48
N ASP A 121 16.84 0.50 11.34
CA ASP A 121 15.56 1.17 11.08
C ASP A 121 14.62 0.29 10.25
N TYR A 122 15.18 -0.66 9.52
CA TYR A 122 14.46 -1.65 8.72
C TYR A 122 15.31 -2.89 8.47
N HIS A 123 14.65 -4.00 8.13
CA HIS A 123 15.26 -5.23 7.64
C HIS A 123 14.78 -5.52 6.22
N LEU A 124 15.65 -6.14 5.42
CA LEU A 124 15.31 -6.64 4.09
C LEU A 124 15.12 -8.15 4.17
N LEU A 125 13.94 -8.61 3.84
CA LEU A 125 13.59 -10.02 3.78
C LEU A 125 13.56 -10.44 2.30
N GLY A 126 14.33 -11.48 1.96
CA GLY A 126 14.35 -12.04 0.61
C GLY A 126 13.46 -13.26 0.47
N HIS A 127 13.35 -13.79 -0.75
CA HIS A 127 12.52 -14.96 -1.08
C HIS A 127 12.91 -16.26 -0.31
N GLN A 128 14.10 -16.32 0.27
CA GLN A 128 14.58 -17.46 1.07
C GLN A 128 14.37 -17.27 2.57
N ASP A 129 13.73 -16.18 2.97
CA ASP A 129 13.52 -15.89 4.38
C ASP A 129 12.29 -16.66 4.89
N PRO A 130 12.43 -17.51 5.95
CA PRO A 130 11.33 -18.32 6.45
C PRO A 130 10.12 -17.50 6.95
N HIS A 131 10.29 -16.21 7.18
CA HIS A 131 9.22 -15.32 7.59
C HIS A 131 8.31 -14.85 6.43
N LEU A 132 8.62 -15.22 5.17
CA LEU A 132 7.82 -14.92 3.98
C LEU A 132 7.01 -16.12 3.46
N GLN A 133 7.05 -17.25 4.16
CA GLN A 133 6.28 -18.45 3.81
C GLN A 133 4.96 -18.53 4.56
#